data_61581d11d39e7c7451b569756795b103
#
_entry.id   61581d11d39e7c7451b569756795b103
#
_cell.length_a   1.000
_cell.length_b   1.000
_cell.length_c   1.000
_cell.angle_alpha   90.00
_cell.angle_beta   90.00
_cell.angle_gamma   90.00
#
_symmetry.space_group_name_H-M   'P 1'
#
loop_
_entity.id
_entity.type
_entity.pdbx_description
1 polymer ?
#
loop_
_entity_poly.entity_id
_entity_poly.type
_entity_poly.pdbx_seq_one_letter_code
_entity_poly.pdbx_strand_id
1 'polypeptide(L)'
;MKIELSDNKIFFENQGSKKEIHPFWLRERVNGVDFVDKGTKQRLFDPTSLNQNIEINKVNLNDKFLEISFNDGVETKISIQSIFEEYSGINDIKFIKKTKWDSSLKNLNNFQFSENIFEEKIMYEALISFYKYGFIIFKNVPTENNFLVKFANSIGSIRRTNFGEFFNVKSKPNPNDLAYTSLPLAPHTDNPYRNPVPCIQILHCIENAVEGGHSTLVDGFTVTEELKEKYPEYYKILTEVKVKYQFIDKDVILENWAEMIELDENKNFKQVRFSPRLDFVPLIDKNKLDIYYKARNKISEFYNSSKYRIEIKLLSGDLIMMDNYRLLHGRTSFNAN
;
A
#
# COMPACT_ATOMS: atom_id res chain seq x y z
N MET A 1 -5.60 -28.16 7.35
CA MET A 1 -5.87 -27.70 8.72
C MET A 1 -6.85 -28.67 9.39
N LYS A 2 -6.65 -28.97 10.65
CA LYS A 2 -7.44 -29.96 11.40
C LYS A 2 -7.60 -29.50 12.85
N ILE A 3 -8.74 -29.83 13.47
CA ILE A 3 -8.97 -29.66 14.91
C ILE A 3 -8.98 -31.07 15.54
N GLU A 4 -8.30 -31.20 16.66
CA GLU A 4 -8.28 -32.44 17.47
C GLU A 4 -8.60 -32.13 18.93
N LEU A 5 -9.24 -33.08 19.60
CA LEU A 5 -9.54 -32.98 21.03
C LEU A 5 -8.71 -34.00 21.80
N SER A 6 -8.22 -33.61 22.99
CA SER A 6 -7.61 -34.47 23.97
C SER A 6 -7.82 -33.88 25.37
N ASP A 7 -8.44 -34.63 26.29
CA ASP A 7 -8.65 -34.26 27.69
C ASP A 7 -9.21 -32.86 27.92
N ASN A 8 -10.32 -32.53 27.26
CA ASN A 8 -10.93 -31.18 27.22
C ASN A 8 -10.08 -30.08 26.64
N LYS A 9 -8.94 -30.43 26.01
CA LYS A 9 -8.10 -29.50 25.28
C LYS A 9 -8.38 -29.58 23.79
N ILE A 10 -8.28 -28.43 23.14
CA ILE A 10 -8.51 -28.27 21.71
C ILE A 10 -7.18 -27.96 21.04
N PHE A 11 -6.82 -28.74 20.06
CA PHE A 11 -5.58 -28.57 19.29
C PHE A 11 -5.90 -28.21 17.85
N PHE A 12 -5.17 -27.23 17.35
CA PHE A 12 -5.15 -26.86 15.95
C PHE A 12 -3.89 -27.44 15.29
N GLU A 13 -4.07 -28.16 14.20
CA GLU A 13 -2.97 -28.71 13.41
C GLU A 13 -2.94 -28.12 12.01
N ASN A 14 -1.78 -27.62 11.60
CA ASN A 14 -1.52 -27.13 10.27
C ASN A 14 -0.10 -27.49 9.81
N GLN A 15 0.02 -28.17 8.67
CA GLN A 15 1.29 -28.57 8.06
C GLN A 15 2.26 -29.27 9.04
N GLY A 16 1.73 -30.17 9.89
CA GLY A 16 2.52 -30.93 10.87
C GLY A 16 2.86 -30.16 12.17
N SER A 17 2.43 -28.90 12.30
CA SER A 17 2.54 -28.14 13.55
C SER A 17 1.24 -28.24 14.32
N LYS A 18 1.30 -28.75 15.54
CA LYS A 18 0.17 -28.90 16.46
C LYS A 18 0.29 -27.88 17.59
N LYS A 19 -0.77 -27.07 17.81
CA LYS A 19 -0.82 -26.03 18.87
C LYS A 19 -2.10 -26.17 19.67
N GLU A 20 -2.02 -26.06 20.97
CA GLU A 20 -3.19 -25.96 21.85
C GLU A 20 -3.85 -24.59 21.64
N ILE A 21 -5.18 -24.57 21.52
CA ILE A 21 -5.97 -23.34 21.48
C ILE A 21 -6.27 -22.94 22.92
N HIS A 22 -5.90 -21.69 23.28
CA HIS A 22 -6.11 -21.18 24.61
C HIS A 22 -7.61 -21.05 24.94
N PRO A 23 -8.11 -21.53 26.12
CA PRO A 23 -9.52 -21.45 26.48
C PRO A 23 -10.08 -20.03 26.47
N PHE A 24 -9.31 -19.07 26.97
CA PHE A 24 -9.69 -17.65 26.98
C PHE A 24 -9.88 -17.11 25.54
N TRP A 25 -9.03 -17.51 24.61
CA TRP A 25 -9.16 -17.14 23.18
C TRP A 25 -10.50 -17.61 22.59
N LEU A 26 -10.96 -18.81 22.94
CA LEU A 26 -12.25 -19.31 22.53
C LEU A 26 -13.40 -18.60 23.25
N ARG A 27 -13.23 -18.27 24.53
CA ARG A 27 -14.25 -17.58 25.33
C ARG A 27 -14.51 -16.16 24.84
N GLU A 28 -13.50 -15.46 24.34
CA GLU A 28 -13.65 -14.16 23.68
C GLU A 28 -14.46 -14.21 22.39
N ARG A 29 -14.59 -15.39 21.79
CA ARG A 29 -15.24 -15.62 20.48
C ARG A 29 -16.62 -16.26 20.61
N VAL A 30 -17.17 -16.21 21.82
CA VAL A 30 -18.57 -16.62 22.00
C VAL A 30 -19.46 -15.79 21.10
N ASN A 31 -20.45 -16.45 20.53
CA ASN A 31 -21.40 -15.84 19.61
C ASN A 31 -22.84 -16.01 20.13
N GLY A 32 -23.77 -15.40 19.46
CA GLY A 32 -25.18 -15.39 19.85
C GLY A 32 -25.66 -13.99 20.23
N VAL A 33 -26.96 -13.84 20.34
CA VAL A 33 -27.61 -12.53 20.55
C VAL A 33 -27.26 -11.86 21.87
N ASP A 34 -26.86 -12.65 22.86
CA ASP A 34 -26.49 -12.15 24.18
C ASP A 34 -25.02 -11.71 24.26
N PHE A 35 -24.21 -12.05 23.26
CA PHE A 35 -22.76 -11.81 23.25
C PHE A 35 -22.28 -10.92 22.12
N VAL A 36 -23.03 -10.85 21.01
CA VAL A 36 -22.65 -10.07 19.82
C VAL A 36 -23.85 -9.33 19.28
N ASP A 37 -23.73 -8.02 19.15
CA ASP A 37 -24.74 -7.17 18.54
C ASP A 37 -24.95 -7.48 17.06
N LYS A 38 -26.22 -7.64 16.65
CA LYS A 38 -26.56 -8.04 15.29
C LYS A 38 -26.21 -7.00 14.23
N GLY A 39 -26.31 -5.73 14.58
CA GLY A 39 -26.10 -4.61 13.65
C GLY A 39 -24.63 -4.25 13.53
N THR A 40 -23.99 -3.99 14.65
CA THR A 40 -22.61 -3.51 14.70
C THR A 40 -21.57 -4.64 14.66
N LYS A 41 -21.98 -5.90 14.91
CA LYS A 41 -21.09 -7.05 15.07
C LYS A 41 -20.07 -6.91 16.21
N GLN A 42 -20.29 -5.97 17.11
CA GLN A 42 -19.44 -5.77 18.28
C GLN A 42 -19.85 -6.69 19.42
N ARG A 43 -18.89 -7.05 20.27
CA ARG A 43 -19.15 -7.81 21.50
C ARG A 43 -19.99 -6.96 22.45
N LEU A 44 -20.97 -7.59 23.11
CA LEU A 44 -21.82 -6.99 24.14
C LEU A 44 -21.21 -7.11 25.54
N PHE A 45 -20.01 -7.64 25.65
CA PHE A 45 -19.26 -7.77 26.90
C PHE A 45 -17.83 -7.28 26.71
N ASP A 46 -17.19 -6.89 27.79
CA ASP A 46 -15.78 -6.51 27.81
C ASP A 46 -14.91 -7.76 28.08
N PRO A 47 -14.12 -8.26 27.10
CA PRO A 47 -13.25 -9.40 27.33
C PRO A 47 -12.23 -9.19 28.45
N THR A 48 -11.83 -7.94 28.73
CA THR A 48 -10.86 -7.63 29.78
C THR A 48 -11.42 -7.83 31.19
N SER A 49 -12.75 -7.91 31.33
CA SER A 49 -13.42 -8.18 32.58
C SER A 49 -13.61 -9.69 32.89
N LEU A 50 -13.29 -10.54 31.94
CA LEU A 50 -13.41 -11.99 32.12
C LEU A 50 -12.36 -12.50 33.13
N ASN A 51 -12.73 -13.54 33.88
CA ASN A 51 -11.78 -14.22 34.76
C ASN A 51 -10.62 -14.80 33.94
N GLN A 52 -9.39 -14.52 34.38
CA GLN A 52 -8.18 -15.04 33.68
C GLN A 52 -8.06 -16.57 33.74
N ASN A 53 -8.73 -17.22 34.68
CA ASN A 53 -8.75 -18.68 34.85
C ASN A 53 -9.94 -19.32 34.13
N ILE A 54 -10.21 -18.89 32.90
CA ILE A 54 -11.20 -19.54 32.03
C ILE A 54 -10.67 -20.91 31.61
N GLU A 55 -11.51 -21.92 31.86
CA GLU A 55 -11.25 -23.33 31.51
C GLU A 55 -12.43 -23.93 30.73
N ILE A 56 -12.13 -24.95 29.95
CA ILE A 56 -13.14 -25.71 29.22
C ILE A 56 -13.62 -26.85 30.11
N ASN A 57 -14.89 -26.82 30.53
CA ASN A 57 -15.51 -27.92 31.27
C ASN A 57 -15.88 -29.07 30.36
N LYS A 58 -16.37 -28.77 29.17
CA LYS A 58 -16.79 -29.80 28.19
C LYS A 58 -16.63 -29.24 26.77
N VAL A 59 -16.19 -30.12 25.89
CA VAL A 59 -16.13 -29.84 24.46
C VAL A 59 -16.59 -31.01 23.64
N ASN A 60 -17.43 -30.76 22.64
CA ASN A 60 -17.81 -31.70 21.61
C ASN A 60 -17.40 -31.15 20.23
N LEU A 61 -16.83 -32.02 19.42
CA LEU A 61 -16.42 -31.71 18.06
C LEU A 61 -17.34 -32.48 17.10
N ASN A 62 -17.92 -31.76 16.15
CA ASN A 62 -18.53 -32.33 14.98
C ASN A 62 -17.90 -31.78 13.70
N ASP A 63 -18.33 -32.19 12.52
CA ASP A 63 -17.69 -31.82 11.24
C ASP A 63 -17.64 -30.32 10.98
N LYS A 64 -18.48 -29.51 11.62
CA LYS A 64 -18.63 -28.09 11.32
C LYS A 64 -18.38 -27.17 12.51
N PHE A 65 -18.54 -27.68 13.74
CA PHE A 65 -18.58 -26.86 14.95
C PHE A 65 -17.87 -27.49 16.13
N LEU A 66 -17.31 -26.60 16.97
CA LEU A 66 -16.98 -26.89 18.36
C LEU A 66 -18.12 -26.42 19.26
N GLU A 67 -18.67 -27.30 20.06
CA GLU A 67 -19.64 -26.97 21.12
C GLU A 67 -18.91 -27.02 22.44
N ILE A 68 -18.83 -25.87 23.11
CA ILE A 68 -17.93 -25.66 24.26
C ILE A 68 -18.76 -25.14 25.44
N SER A 69 -18.53 -25.70 26.63
CA SER A 69 -19.03 -25.22 27.91
C SER A 69 -17.82 -24.79 28.74
N PHE A 70 -17.84 -23.55 29.26
CA PHE A 70 -16.78 -22.99 30.09
C PHE A 70 -17.10 -23.06 31.58
N ASN A 71 -16.07 -22.90 32.41
CA ASN A 71 -16.21 -22.91 33.88
C ASN A 71 -16.96 -21.68 34.45
N ASP A 72 -17.13 -20.62 33.66
CA ASP A 72 -17.97 -19.46 34.00
C ASP A 72 -19.45 -19.64 33.66
N GLY A 73 -19.84 -20.85 33.23
CA GLY A 73 -21.22 -21.22 32.89
C GLY A 73 -21.67 -20.84 31.50
N VAL A 74 -20.78 -20.26 30.68
CA VAL A 74 -21.11 -19.91 29.30
C VAL A 74 -20.96 -21.10 28.38
N GLU A 75 -21.96 -21.29 27.54
CA GLU A 75 -21.95 -22.28 26.46
C GLU A 75 -21.97 -21.58 25.09
N THR A 76 -21.26 -22.14 24.14
CA THR A 76 -21.16 -21.58 22.80
C THR A 76 -20.95 -22.66 21.75
N LYS A 77 -21.22 -22.27 20.50
CA LYS A 77 -20.98 -23.08 19.32
C LYS A 77 -20.15 -22.29 18.31
N ILE A 78 -18.87 -22.65 18.15
CA ILE A 78 -17.92 -21.96 17.28
C ILE A 78 -17.74 -22.75 15.99
N SER A 79 -17.83 -22.09 14.84
CA SER A 79 -17.58 -22.71 13.55
C SER A 79 -16.08 -23.04 13.40
N ILE A 80 -15.77 -24.28 13.03
CA ILE A 80 -14.41 -24.70 12.70
C ILE A 80 -13.86 -23.87 11.53
N GLN A 81 -14.71 -23.58 10.57
CA GLN A 81 -14.36 -22.74 9.43
C GLN A 81 -13.93 -21.34 9.88
N SER A 82 -14.62 -20.72 10.83
CA SER A 82 -14.24 -19.38 11.34
C SER A 82 -12.89 -19.40 12.07
N ILE A 83 -12.56 -20.49 12.78
CA ILE A 83 -11.23 -20.66 13.39
C ILE A 83 -10.15 -20.74 12.31
N PHE A 84 -10.41 -21.47 11.23
CA PHE A 84 -9.47 -21.59 10.11
C PHE A 84 -9.31 -20.28 9.36
N GLU A 85 -10.41 -19.56 9.11
CA GLU A 85 -10.40 -18.23 8.48
C GLU A 85 -9.65 -17.22 9.34
N GLU A 86 -9.86 -17.20 10.65
CA GLU A 86 -9.14 -16.30 11.54
C GLU A 86 -7.64 -16.62 11.62
N TYR A 87 -7.28 -17.90 11.65
CA TYR A 87 -5.87 -18.31 11.56
C TYR A 87 -5.24 -17.95 10.22
N SER A 88 -5.99 -18.08 9.14
CA SER A 88 -5.57 -17.76 7.77
C SER A 88 -5.69 -16.28 7.47
N GLY A 89 -6.60 -15.58 8.11
CA GLY A 89 -7.08 -14.25 7.76
C GLY A 89 -6.00 -13.16 7.77
N ILE A 90 -4.94 -13.31 8.55
CA ILE A 90 -3.74 -12.47 8.46
C ILE A 90 -3.04 -12.68 7.11
N ASN A 91 -3.34 -13.76 6.41
CA ASN A 91 -2.69 -14.18 5.16
C ASN A 91 -3.56 -13.99 3.91
N ASP A 92 -4.88 -13.76 4.04
CA ASP A 92 -5.80 -13.71 2.89
C ASP A 92 -5.59 -12.49 1.99
N ILE A 93 -5.10 -11.38 2.52
CA ILE A 93 -4.65 -10.21 1.71
C ILE A 93 -3.45 -10.57 0.81
N LYS A 94 -2.78 -11.71 1.04
CA LYS A 94 -1.61 -12.18 0.26
C LYS A 94 -1.94 -12.78 -1.10
N PHE A 95 -3.20 -13.01 -1.45
CA PHE A 95 -3.53 -13.73 -2.69
C PHE A 95 -3.36 -12.91 -3.97
N ILE A 96 -3.32 -11.58 -3.89
CA ILE A 96 -3.05 -10.76 -5.07
C ILE A 96 -1.55 -10.53 -5.19
N LYS A 97 -0.90 -11.32 -6.02
CA LYS A 97 0.53 -11.16 -6.28
C LYS A 97 0.81 -9.90 -7.09
N LYS A 98 1.72 -9.05 -6.61
CA LYS A 98 2.24 -7.91 -7.40
C LYS A 98 2.93 -8.41 -8.65
N THR A 99 2.61 -7.82 -9.80
CA THR A 99 3.23 -8.13 -11.09
C THR A 99 4.38 -7.17 -11.32
N LYS A 100 5.59 -7.69 -11.45
CA LYS A 100 6.78 -6.90 -11.85
C LYS A 100 6.65 -6.47 -13.30
N TRP A 101 7.08 -5.26 -13.62
CA TRP A 101 7.13 -4.78 -14.98
C TRP A 101 8.28 -3.79 -15.21
N ASP A 102 8.64 -3.61 -16.48
CA ASP A 102 9.66 -2.69 -16.97
C ASP A 102 9.20 -2.06 -18.30
N SER A 103 10.12 -1.48 -19.06
CA SER A 103 9.83 -0.86 -20.37
C SER A 103 9.21 -1.81 -21.42
N SER A 104 9.24 -3.12 -21.20
CA SER A 104 8.60 -4.10 -22.07
C SER A 104 7.09 -4.23 -21.87
N LEU A 105 6.52 -3.56 -20.87
CA LEU A 105 5.09 -3.57 -20.58
C LEU A 105 4.29 -2.96 -21.74
N LYS A 106 3.63 -3.81 -22.53
CA LYS A 106 2.84 -3.38 -23.70
C LYS A 106 1.41 -2.97 -23.34
N ASN A 107 0.81 -3.65 -22.37
CA ASN A 107 -0.53 -3.33 -21.89
C ASN A 107 -0.45 -2.33 -20.73
N LEU A 108 -0.85 -1.09 -20.99
CA LEU A 108 -0.79 0.01 -20.02
C LEU A 108 -1.91 0.00 -18.99
N ASN A 109 -2.57 -1.14 -18.77
CA ASN A 109 -3.59 -1.28 -17.72
C ASN A 109 -4.72 -0.23 -17.84
N ASN A 110 -5.25 -0.06 -19.07
CA ASN A 110 -6.29 0.89 -19.38
C ASN A 110 -7.68 0.34 -19.09
N PHE A 111 -8.51 1.16 -18.47
CA PHE A 111 -9.95 0.92 -18.26
C PHE A 111 -10.77 2.03 -18.93
N GLN A 112 -11.86 1.65 -19.59
CA GLN A 112 -12.79 2.64 -20.13
C GLN A 112 -13.65 3.16 -18.98
N PHE A 113 -13.70 4.48 -18.83
CA PHE A 113 -14.62 5.09 -17.88
C PHE A 113 -16.06 4.93 -18.42
N SER A 114 -16.94 4.56 -17.51
CA SER A 114 -18.39 4.63 -17.68
C SER A 114 -18.99 4.95 -16.31
N GLU A 115 -20.23 5.42 -16.26
CA GLU A 115 -20.88 5.70 -14.97
C GLU A 115 -20.95 4.47 -14.06
N ASN A 116 -20.98 3.27 -14.65
CA ASN A 116 -20.95 2.00 -13.93
C ASN A 116 -19.63 1.71 -13.24
N ILE A 117 -18.57 2.51 -13.46
CA ILE A 117 -17.27 2.31 -12.77
C ILE A 117 -17.43 2.40 -11.25
N PHE A 118 -18.46 3.09 -10.77
CA PHE A 118 -18.77 3.21 -9.36
C PHE A 118 -19.52 2.00 -8.77
N GLU A 119 -19.94 1.04 -9.62
CA GLU A 119 -20.48 -0.22 -9.14
C GLU A 119 -19.37 -1.04 -8.45
N GLU A 120 -19.69 -1.63 -7.30
CA GLU A 120 -18.75 -2.34 -6.45
C GLU A 120 -17.91 -3.38 -7.23
N LYS A 121 -18.53 -4.18 -8.07
CA LYS A 121 -17.83 -5.22 -8.82
C LYS A 121 -16.81 -4.65 -9.80
N ILE A 122 -17.16 -3.62 -10.55
CA ILE A 122 -16.29 -3.02 -11.57
C ILE A 122 -15.13 -2.29 -10.90
N MET A 123 -15.43 -1.52 -9.84
CA MET A 123 -14.40 -0.86 -9.05
C MET A 123 -13.45 -1.88 -8.40
N TYR A 124 -13.96 -3.00 -7.90
CA TYR A 124 -13.13 -4.06 -7.35
C TYR A 124 -12.15 -4.62 -8.39
N GLU A 125 -12.61 -4.92 -9.61
CA GLU A 125 -11.74 -5.38 -10.70
C GLU A 125 -10.64 -4.36 -11.04
N ALA A 126 -11.00 -3.07 -11.09
CA ALA A 126 -10.07 -1.98 -11.32
C ALA A 126 -9.02 -1.88 -10.19
N LEU A 127 -9.44 -1.97 -8.93
CA LEU A 127 -8.55 -1.92 -7.78
C LEU A 127 -7.64 -3.16 -7.68
N ILE A 128 -8.12 -4.35 -8.06
CA ILE A 128 -7.28 -5.55 -8.19
C ILE A 128 -6.17 -5.31 -9.23
N SER A 129 -6.52 -4.73 -10.36
CA SER A 129 -5.56 -4.42 -11.42
C SER A 129 -4.55 -3.34 -10.97
N PHE A 130 -5.04 -2.30 -10.31
CA PHE A 130 -4.19 -1.29 -9.66
C PHE A 130 -3.19 -1.93 -8.67
N TYR A 131 -3.65 -2.83 -7.80
CA TYR A 131 -2.78 -3.50 -6.84
C TYR A 131 -1.70 -4.36 -7.52
N LYS A 132 -2.05 -5.05 -8.61
CA LYS A 132 -1.11 -5.89 -9.37
C LYS A 132 0.02 -5.07 -10.00
N TYR A 133 -0.31 -3.97 -10.64
CA TYR A 133 0.62 -3.19 -11.45
C TYR A 133 1.12 -1.91 -10.77
N GLY A 134 0.48 -1.46 -9.69
CA GLY A 134 0.79 -0.20 -9.02
C GLY A 134 0.21 1.02 -9.71
N PHE A 135 -0.45 0.88 -10.86
CA PHE A 135 -1.15 1.95 -11.55
C PHE A 135 -2.32 1.42 -12.38
N ILE A 136 -3.22 2.34 -12.72
CA ILE A 136 -4.34 2.12 -13.65
C ILE A 136 -4.66 3.43 -14.35
N ILE A 137 -5.06 3.37 -15.61
CA ILE A 137 -5.45 4.53 -16.40
C ILE A 137 -6.92 4.38 -16.79
N PHE A 138 -7.75 5.31 -16.34
CA PHE A 138 -9.13 5.43 -16.79
C PHE A 138 -9.17 6.36 -18.01
N LYS A 139 -9.79 5.90 -19.09
CA LYS A 139 -9.95 6.63 -20.34
C LYS A 139 -11.35 7.25 -20.42
N ASN A 140 -11.47 8.39 -21.09
CA ASN A 140 -12.76 9.09 -21.31
C ASN A 140 -13.45 9.53 -20.01
N VAL A 141 -12.67 9.90 -19.01
CA VAL A 141 -13.18 10.48 -17.76
C VAL A 141 -13.67 11.90 -18.04
N PRO A 142 -14.86 12.30 -17.52
CA PRO A 142 -15.36 13.67 -17.69
C PRO A 142 -14.37 14.71 -17.18
N THR A 143 -14.08 15.74 -17.98
CA THR A 143 -13.10 16.80 -17.66
C THR A 143 -13.71 18.00 -16.91
N GLU A 144 -14.90 17.84 -16.37
CA GLU A 144 -15.61 18.84 -15.59
C GLU A 144 -14.84 19.19 -14.30
N ASN A 145 -15.02 20.43 -13.86
CA ASN A 145 -14.49 20.88 -12.57
C ASN A 145 -15.03 19.98 -11.44
N ASN A 146 -14.13 19.60 -10.51
CA ASN A 146 -14.42 18.75 -9.36
C ASN A 146 -14.72 17.26 -9.67
N PHE A 147 -14.70 16.79 -10.91
CA PHE A 147 -14.90 15.37 -11.19
C PHE A 147 -13.82 14.52 -10.53
N LEU A 148 -12.57 14.97 -10.52
CA LEU A 148 -11.45 14.31 -9.82
C LEU A 148 -11.79 14.06 -8.33
N VAL A 149 -12.35 15.06 -7.66
CA VAL A 149 -12.74 14.98 -6.25
C VAL A 149 -13.86 13.94 -6.05
N LYS A 150 -14.89 13.97 -6.93
CA LYS A 150 -15.97 12.97 -6.92
C LYS A 150 -15.41 11.55 -7.12
N PHE A 151 -14.53 11.37 -8.10
CA PHE A 151 -13.90 10.08 -8.37
C PHE A 151 -13.06 9.60 -7.18
N ALA A 152 -12.21 10.44 -6.62
CA ALA A 152 -11.38 10.08 -5.48
C ALA A 152 -12.22 9.68 -4.25
N ASN A 153 -13.29 10.42 -3.94
CA ASN A 153 -14.20 10.14 -2.82
C ASN A 153 -15.02 8.85 -3.01
N SER A 154 -15.17 8.33 -4.23
CA SER A 154 -15.82 7.03 -4.44
C SER A 154 -14.91 5.84 -4.05
N ILE A 155 -13.61 6.07 -3.97
CA ILE A 155 -12.61 5.06 -3.55
C ILE A 155 -12.32 5.20 -2.05
N GLY A 156 -12.19 6.43 -1.56
CA GLY A 156 -11.88 6.70 -0.16
C GLY A 156 -11.73 8.19 0.13
N SER A 157 -11.51 8.52 1.39
CA SER A 157 -11.38 9.91 1.82
C SER A 157 -10.10 10.56 1.27
N ILE A 158 -10.25 11.76 0.72
CA ILE A 158 -9.10 12.54 0.25
C ILE A 158 -8.29 13.04 1.44
N ARG A 159 -7.00 12.77 1.43
CA ARG A 159 -6.07 13.32 2.42
C ARG A 159 -5.72 14.77 2.06
N ARG A 160 -6.27 15.72 2.81
CA ARG A 160 -5.89 17.12 2.70
C ARG A 160 -4.45 17.33 3.19
N THR A 161 -3.68 18.10 2.43
CA THR A 161 -2.28 18.46 2.73
C THR A 161 -2.10 19.98 2.78
N ASN A 162 -0.86 20.46 2.97
CA ASN A 162 -0.53 21.88 2.80
C ASN A 162 -0.73 22.39 1.36
N PHE A 163 -0.86 21.48 0.38
CA PHE A 163 -1.23 21.81 -1.00
C PHE A 163 -2.74 21.84 -1.24
N GLY A 164 -3.56 21.58 -0.21
CA GLY A 164 -5.01 21.44 -0.30
C GLY A 164 -5.45 19.97 -0.49
N GLU A 165 -6.67 19.79 -0.95
CA GLU A 165 -7.24 18.48 -1.32
C GLU A 165 -6.80 18.07 -2.73
N PHE A 166 -6.70 19.05 -3.63
CA PHE A 166 -6.16 18.90 -4.97
C PHE A 166 -5.49 20.20 -5.42
N PHE A 167 -4.69 20.14 -6.47
CA PHE A 167 -4.05 21.29 -7.09
C PHE A 167 -3.88 21.09 -8.59
N ASN A 168 -3.80 22.17 -9.33
CA ASN A 168 -3.58 22.13 -10.76
C ASN A 168 -2.09 22.10 -11.11
N VAL A 169 -1.69 21.12 -11.91
CA VAL A 169 -0.34 21.04 -12.50
C VAL A 169 -0.36 21.74 -13.85
N LYS A 170 0.10 22.98 -13.90
CA LYS A 170 0.22 23.77 -15.14
C LYS A 170 1.44 24.68 -15.06
N SER A 171 1.98 25.05 -16.22
CA SER A 171 3.08 26.03 -16.27
C SER A 171 2.66 27.36 -15.65
N LYS A 172 3.54 27.94 -14.84
CA LYS A 172 3.31 29.21 -14.16
C LYS A 172 4.46 30.18 -14.46
N PRO A 173 4.20 31.49 -14.63
CA PRO A 173 5.24 32.49 -14.49
C PRO A 173 5.77 32.43 -13.05
N ASN A 174 7.08 32.47 -12.88
CA ASN A 174 7.75 32.40 -11.56
C ASN A 174 7.37 31.14 -10.74
N PRO A 175 7.68 29.95 -11.23
CA PRO A 175 7.31 28.70 -10.57
C PRO A 175 8.09 28.54 -9.26
N ASN A 176 7.42 28.08 -8.21
CA ASN A 176 8.01 27.70 -6.93
C ASN A 176 8.31 26.19 -6.82
N ASP A 177 7.97 25.42 -7.86
CA ASP A 177 8.28 24.00 -7.99
C ASP A 177 8.56 23.65 -9.45
N LEU A 178 9.41 22.64 -9.69
CA LEU A 178 9.73 22.16 -11.04
C LEU A 178 8.51 21.57 -11.76
N ALA A 179 7.51 21.09 -11.03
CA ALA A 179 6.26 20.62 -11.60
C ALA A 179 5.53 21.71 -12.43
N TYR A 180 5.77 22.98 -12.13
CA TYR A 180 5.16 24.13 -12.82
C TYR A 180 6.04 24.70 -13.93
N THR A 181 7.08 23.98 -14.35
CA THR A 181 7.98 24.35 -15.45
C THR A 181 7.80 23.44 -16.65
N SER A 182 8.37 23.80 -17.81
CA SER A 182 8.46 22.94 -18.99
C SER A 182 9.64 21.94 -18.92
N LEU A 183 10.47 22.02 -17.90
CA LEU A 183 11.64 21.15 -17.72
C LEU A 183 11.22 19.71 -17.42
N PRO A 184 12.07 18.72 -17.75
CA PRO A 184 11.80 17.34 -17.40
C PRO A 184 11.85 17.15 -15.88
N LEU A 185 11.01 16.26 -15.37
CA LEU A 185 11.06 15.79 -14.00
C LEU A 185 11.63 14.36 -13.97
N ALA A 186 12.77 14.20 -13.31
CA ALA A 186 13.34 12.88 -13.09
C ALA A 186 12.40 12.00 -12.24
N PRO A 187 12.46 10.67 -12.37
CA PRO A 187 11.67 9.76 -11.57
C PRO A 187 11.85 10.01 -10.07
N HIS A 188 10.74 10.17 -9.35
CA HIS A 188 10.71 10.42 -7.91
C HIS A 188 9.41 9.89 -7.29
N THR A 189 9.41 9.76 -5.97
CA THR A 189 8.20 9.57 -5.17
C THR A 189 7.84 10.87 -4.46
N ASP A 190 6.55 11.11 -4.27
CA ASP A 190 6.07 12.33 -3.64
C ASP A 190 5.98 12.24 -2.12
N ASN A 191 6.19 13.40 -1.48
CA ASN A 191 5.99 13.63 -0.04
C ASN A 191 6.72 12.66 0.90
N PRO A 192 7.99 12.28 0.66
CA PRO A 192 8.72 11.35 1.52
C PRO A 192 8.94 11.89 2.94
N TYR A 193 8.77 13.20 3.13
CA TYR A 193 8.84 13.92 4.40
C TYR A 193 7.58 13.79 5.27
N ARG A 194 6.56 13.01 4.83
CA ARG A 194 5.34 12.72 5.60
C ARG A 194 5.39 11.32 6.18
N ASN A 195 4.72 11.15 7.32
CA ASN A 195 4.50 9.84 7.93
C ASN A 195 3.02 9.72 8.39
N PRO A 196 2.23 8.80 7.79
CA PRO A 196 2.57 8.00 6.61
C PRO A 196 2.71 8.86 5.34
N VAL A 197 3.46 8.38 4.38
CA VAL A 197 3.50 8.97 3.02
C VAL A 197 2.11 8.84 2.39
N PRO A 198 1.60 9.80 1.59
CA PRO A 198 0.40 9.60 0.79
C PRO A 198 0.59 8.43 -0.19
N CYS A 199 -0.27 7.41 -0.06
CA CYS A 199 -0.12 6.16 -0.79
C CYS A 199 -0.62 6.29 -2.24
N ILE A 200 -1.89 6.67 -2.42
CA ILE A 200 -2.51 6.77 -3.74
C ILE A 200 -2.46 8.21 -4.22
N GLN A 201 -1.94 8.40 -5.43
CA GLN A 201 -1.99 9.65 -6.16
C GLN A 201 -2.86 9.51 -7.39
N ILE A 202 -3.62 10.55 -7.70
CA ILE A 202 -4.47 10.60 -8.89
C ILE A 202 -4.13 11.86 -9.67
N LEU A 203 -3.78 11.69 -10.95
CA LEU A 203 -3.57 12.78 -11.89
C LEU A 203 -4.62 12.68 -12.99
N HIS A 204 -5.42 13.72 -13.14
CA HIS A 204 -6.44 13.83 -14.18
C HIS A 204 -5.99 14.82 -15.24
N CYS A 205 -5.85 14.37 -16.46
CA CYS A 205 -5.50 15.20 -17.60
C CYS A 205 -6.74 15.89 -18.15
N ILE A 206 -6.87 17.18 -17.85
CA ILE A 206 -7.96 18.01 -18.38
C ILE A 206 -7.62 18.45 -19.82
N GLU A 207 -6.37 18.87 -20.03
CA GLU A 207 -5.89 19.34 -21.33
C GLU A 207 -4.39 19.01 -21.46
N ASN A 208 -3.99 18.51 -22.63
CA ASN A 208 -2.60 18.28 -22.99
C ASN A 208 -2.41 18.42 -24.50
N ALA A 209 -2.41 19.67 -24.97
CA ALA A 209 -2.24 20.01 -26.38
C ALA A 209 -0.77 20.21 -26.81
N VAL A 210 0.17 20.18 -25.86
CA VAL A 210 1.59 20.46 -26.14
C VAL A 210 2.31 19.25 -26.70
N GLU A 211 3.38 19.49 -27.47
CA GLU A 211 4.31 18.45 -27.89
C GLU A 211 5.24 18.08 -26.73
N GLY A 212 5.48 16.78 -26.52
CA GLY A 212 6.21 16.26 -25.36
C GLY A 212 5.32 16.11 -24.12
N GLY A 213 5.89 16.31 -22.92
CA GLY A 213 5.17 16.23 -21.66
C GLY A 213 4.59 14.85 -21.37
N HIS A 214 5.26 13.79 -21.78
CA HIS A 214 4.86 12.42 -21.44
C HIS A 214 5.06 12.17 -19.96
N SER A 215 4.06 11.63 -19.29
CA SER A 215 4.24 11.07 -17.96
C SER A 215 5.13 9.85 -18.03
N THR A 216 6.04 9.72 -17.08
CA THR A 216 6.94 8.57 -17.00
C THR A 216 6.68 7.81 -15.71
N LEU A 217 6.71 6.48 -15.77
CA LEU A 217 6.60 5.62 -14.60
C LEU A 217 7.75 4.61 -14.57
N VAL A 218 8.19 4.30 -13.35
CA VAL A 218 9.16 3.24 -13.06
C VAL A 218 8.63 2.38 -11.91
N ASP A 219 8.65 1.06 -12.07
CA ASP A 219 8.28 0.15 -11.00
C ASP A 219 9.41 0.01 -9.98
N GLY A 220 9.32 0.76 -8.88
CA GLY A 220 10.29 0.71 -7.80
C GLY A 220 10.41 -0.68 -7.15
N PHE A 221 9.32 -1.47 -7.17
CA PHE A 221 9.36 -2.87 -6.71
C PHE A 221 10.27 -3.72 -7.60
N THR A 222 10.12 -3.63 -8.91
CA THR A 222 10.99 -4.36 -9.87
C THR A 222 12.45 -3.96 -9.72
N VAL A 223 12.73 -2.66 -9.63
CA VAL A 223 14.09 -2.14 -9.45
C VAL A 223 14.69 -2.59 -8.12
N THR A 224 13.90 -2.56 -7.03
CA THR A 224 14.36 -2.99 -5.70
C THR A 224 14.72 -4.47 -5.68
N GLU A 225 13.93 -5.33 -6.31
CA GLU A 225 14.21 -6.76 -6.41
C GLU A 225 15.49 -7.04 -7.24
N GLU A 226 15.68 -6.32 -8.35
CA GLU A 226 16.90 -6.45 -9.16
C GLU A 226 18.14 -5.93 -8.40
N LEU A 227 18.00 -4.84 -7.63
CA LEU A 227 19.07 -4.35 -6.78
C LEU A 227 19.44 -5.38 -5.71
N LYS A 228 18.44 -5.99 -5.08
CA LYS A 228 18.63 -7.05 -4.07
C LYS A 228 19.40 -8.25 -4.63
N GLU A 229 19.07 -8.65 -5.84
CA GLU A 229 19.70 -9.79 -6.52
C GLU A 229 21.13 -9.49 -6.94
N LYS A 230 21.36 -8.35 -7.60
CA LYS A 230 22.65 -8.02 -8.23
C LYS A 230 23.62 -7.29 -7.32
N TYR A 231 23.11 -6.53 -6.35
CA TYR A 231 23.88 -5.67 -5.44
C TYR A 231 23.37 -5.78 -4.00
N PRO A 232 23.47 -6.97 -3.36
CA PRO A 232 22.87 -7.22 -2.05
C PRO A 232 23.40 -6.30 -0.95
N GLU A 233 24.65 -5.86 -1.01
CA GLU A 233 25.24 -4.91 -0.08
C GLU A 233 24.58 -3.53 -0.22
N TYR A 234 24.32 -3.08 -1.45
CA TYR A 234 23.64 -1.81 -1.72
C TYR A 234 22.16 -1.86 -1.29
N TYR A 235 21.49 -2.97 -1.57
CA TYR A 235 20.15 -3.19 -1.07
C TYR A 235 20.09 -3.11 0.45
N LYS A 236 20.99 -3.80 1.14
CA LYS A 236 21.06 -3.83 2.60
C LYS A 236 21.23 -2.43 3.19
N ILE A 237 22.19 -1.64 2.71
CA ILE A 237 22.44 -0.31 3.26
C ILE A 237 21.25 0.64 3.04
N LEU A 238 20.53 0.55 1.90
CA LEU A 238 19.34 1.36 1.60
C LEU A 238 18.10 0.94 2.40
N THR A 239 18.09 -0.26 2.99
CA THR A 239 17.04 -0.73 3.90
C THR A 239 17.35 -0.52 5.38
N GLU A 240 18.57 -0.08 5.73
CA GLU A 240 18.99 0.09 7.12
C GLU A 240 19.26 1.54 7.51
N VAL A 241 19.73 2.36 6.57
CA VAL A 241 20.10 3.75 6.87
C VAL A 241 18.89 4.65 6.69
N LYS A 242 18.46 5.27 7.80
CA LYS A 242 17.45 6.32 7.77
C LYS A 242 18.08 7.63 7.30
N VAL A 243 17.46 8.25 6.32
CA VAL A 243 17.79 9.60 5.86
C VAL A 243 16.68 10.57 6.28
N LYS A 244 17.04 11.83 6.42
CA LYS A 244 16.08 12.87 6.68
C LYS A 244 15.47 13.35 5.35
N TYR A 245 14.14 13.31 5.25
CA TYR A 245 13.41 13.97 4.18
C TYR A 245 12.80 15.25 4.75
N GLN A 246 13.02 16.37 4.09
CA GLN A 246 12.55 17.66 4.59
C GLN A 246 11.94 18.49 3.46
N PHE A 247 10.83 19.14 3.78
CA PHE A 247 10.18 20.15 2.95
C PHE A 247 9.94 21.40 3.79
N ILE A 248 10.32 22.56 3.24
CA ILE A 248 10.14 23.86 3.88
C ILE A 248 9.37 24.76 2.92
N ASP A 249 8.30 25.35 3.40
CA ASP A 249 7.54 26.42 2.75
C ASP A 249 7.28 27.54 3.76
N LYS A 250 6.64 28.62 3.34
CA LYS A 250 6.45 29.84 4.16
C LYS A 250 5.87 29.55 5.54
N ASP A 251 4.88 28.67 5.61
CA ASP A 251 4.09 28.43 6.81
C ASP A 251 4.24 27.00 7.38
N VAL A 252 5.11 26.16 6.79
CA VAL A 252 5.23 24.78 7.20
C VAL A 252 6.64 24.21 7.03
N ILE A 253 7.10 23.48 8.04
CA ILE A 253 8.27 22.61 7.97
C ILE A 253 7.79 21.19 8.21
N LEU A 254 8.05 20.31 7.25
CA LEU A 254 7.70 18.89 7.31
C LEU A 254 8.98 18.07 7.24
N GLU A 255 9.11 17.14 8.18
CA GLU A 255 10.30 16.32 8.29
C GLU A 255 9.94 14.88 8.66
N ASN A 256 10.64 13.93 8.07
CA ASN A 256 10.53 12.51 8.40
C ASN A 256 11.89 11.83 8.22
N TRP A 257 12.21 10.92 9.14
CA TRP A 257 13.39 10.06 9.08
C TRP A 257 12.97 8.66 8.68
N ALA A 258 13.43 8.19 7.54
CA ALA A 258 13.06 6.88 7.04
C ALA A 258 14.12 6.31 6.10
N GLU A 259 14.09 5.00 5.92
CA GLU A 259 14.89 4.30 4.93
C GLU A 259 14.42 4.63 3.51
N MET A 260 15.35 4.57 2.54
CA MET A 260 15.00 4.74 1.13
C MET A 260 14.14 3.57 0.64
N ILE A 261 14.47 2.36 1.06
CA ILE A 261 13.68 1.15 0.81
C ILE A 261 13.14 0.68 2.16
N GLU A 262 11.84 0.79 2.37
CA GLU A 262 11.18 0.32 3.58
C GLU A 262 10.61 -1.08 3.38
N LEU A 263 10.87 -1.94 4.34
CA LEU A 263 10.36 -3.31 4.38
C LEU A 263 9.23 -3.43 5.41
N ASP A 264 8.33 -4.38 5.20
CA ASP A 264 7.33 -4.75 6.20
C ASP A 264 7.94 -5.63 7.31
N GLU A 265 7.13 -6.02 8.29
CA GLU A 265 7.53 -6.87 9.42
C GLU A 265 8.08 -8.24 8.97
N ASN A 266 7.65 -8.71 7.79
CA ASN A 266 8.08 -9.97 7.19
C ASN A 266 9.28 -9.80 6.25
N LYS A 267 9.91 -8.64 6.23
CA LYS A 267 11.03 -8.28 5.35
C LYS A 267 10.66 -8.27 3.86
N ASN A 268 9.39 -8.13 3.51
CA ASN A 268 8.97 -7.88 2.14
C ASN A 268 9.00 -6.38 1.82
N PHE A 269 9.08 -6.05 0.54
CA PHE A 269 8.99 -4.68 0.05
C PHE A 269 7.67 -4.02 0.49
N LYS A 270 7.77 -2.91 1.22
CA LYS A 270 6.64 -2.08 1.61
C LYS A 270 6.55 -0.83 0.75
N GLN A 271 7.60 -0.03 0.69
CA GLN A 271 7.64 1.17 -0.13
C GLN A 271 9.08 1.61 -0.46
N VAL A 272 9.19 2.46 -1.46
CA VAL A 272 10.40 3.21 -1.77
C VAL A 272 10.16 4.71 -1.56
N ARG A 273 11.17 5.40 -1.06
CA ARG A 273 11.22 6.87 -0.99
C ARG A 273 12.43 7.33 -1.78
N PHE A 274 12.18 7.96 -2.90
CA PHE A 274 13.23 8.48 -3.74
C PHE A 274 12.90 9.90 -4.19
N SER A 275 13.50 10.86 -3.53
CA SER A 275 13.39 12.28 -3.88
C SER A 275 14.69 12.97 -3.54
N PRO A 276 15.74 12.84 -4.39
CA PRO A 276 17.10 13.30 -4.07
C PRO A 276 17.23 14.82 -3.90
N ARG A 277 16.16 15.56 -4.20
CA ARG A 277 16.09 17.01 -3.93
C ARG A 277 15.68 17.34 -2.49
N LEU A 278 15.18 16.38 -1.74
CA LEU A 278 14.55 16.53 -0.42
C LEU A 278 15.17 15.62 0.64
N ASP A 279 16.16 14.80 0.27
CA ASP A 279 16.82 13.87 1.18
C ASP A 279 18.15 14.43 1.71
N PHE A 280 18.40 14.20 2.99
CA PHE A 280 19.61 14.62 3.70
C PHE A 280 20.20 13.42 4.42
N VAL A 281 21.31 12.92 3.89
CA VAL A 281 22.01 11.77 4.45
C VAL A 281 22.64 12.13 5.79
N PRO A 282 22.42 11.36 6.87
CA PRO A 282 23.02 11.68 8.18
C PRO A 282 24.52 11.46 8.18
N LEU A 283 25.21 12.14 9.10
CA LEU A 283 26.61 11.87 9.37
C LEU A 283 26.73 10.55 10.17
N ILE A 284 27.14 9.50 9.47
CA ILE A 284 27.41 8.19 10.04
C ILE A 284 28.85 7.78 9.75
N ASP A 285 29.26 6.58 10.12
CA ASP A 285 30.60 6.05 9.82
C ASP A 285 30.99 6.21 8.35
N LYS A 286 32.23 6.62 8.09
CA LYS A 286 32.74 6.91 6.74
C LYS A 286 32.56 5.74 5.79
N ASN A 287 32.85 4.51 6.22
CA ASN A 287 32.76 3.35 5.34
C ASN A 287 31.30 3.06 4.97
N LYS A 288 30.36 3.25 5.91
CA LYS A 288 28.92 3.16 5.63
C LYS A 288 28.45 4.25 4.69
N LEU A 289 28.94 5.49 4.83
CA LEU A 289 28.65 6.58 3.91
C LEU A 289 29.13 6.28 2.49
N ASP A 290 30.35 5.75 2.34
CA ASP A 290 30.89 5.37 1.03
C ASP A 290 30.00 4.32 0.33
N ILE A 291 29.55 3.31 1.07
CA ILE A 291 28.63 2.29 0.54
C ILE A 291 27.27 2.92 0.22
N TYR A 292 26.73 3.74 1.12
CA TYR A 292 25.44 4.39 0.95
C TYR A 292 25.39 5.26 -0.33
N TYR A 293 26.39 6.10 -0.53
CA TYR A 293 26.43 6.96 -1.74
C TYR A 293 26.58 6.15 -3.03
N LYS A 294 27.37 5.07 -3.03
CA LYS A 294 27.45 4.14 -4.16
C LYS A 294 26.11 3.47 -4.44
N ALA A 295 25.42 3.01 -3.40
CA ALA A 295 24.12 2.39 -3.47
C ALA A 295 23.06 3.38 -3.99
N ARG A 296 23.03 4.61 -3.46
CA ARG A 296 22.13 5.69 -3.90
C ARG A 296 22.34 6.04 -5.38
N ASN A 297 23.59 6.12 -5.82
CA ASN A 297 23.91 6.37 -7.23
C ASN A 297 23.47 5.20 -8.11
N LYS A 298 23.68 3.96 -7.68
CA LYS A 298 23.30 2.77 -8.44
C LYS A 298 21.77 2.64 -8.60
N ILE A 299 21.01 2.86 -7.56
CA ILE A 299 19.54 2.83 -7.65
C ILE A 299 19.02 3.99 -8.49
N SER A 300 19.63 5.17 -8.40
CA SER A 300 19.32 6.32 -9.27
C SER A 300 19.57 6.02 -10.74
N GLU A 301 20.69 5.34 -11.06
CA GLU A 301 20.99 4.87 -12.43
C GLU A 301 19.87 3.95 -12.94
N PHE A 302 19.39 3.01 -12.11
CA PHE A 302 18.29 2.14 -12.49
C PHE A 302 17.00 2.90 -12.73
N TYR A 303 16.61 3.82 -11.82
CA TYR A 303 15.39 4.62 -11.98
C TYR A 303 15.41 5.53 -13.21
N ASN A 304 16.57 6.00 -13.63
CA ASN A 304 16.73 6.83 -14.83
C ASN A 304 16.95 6.04 -16.12
N SER A 305 17.13 4.72 -16.03
CA SER A 305 17.37 3.87 -17.20
C SER A 305 16.09 3.67 -18.01
N SER A 306 16.21 3.75 -19.34
CA SER A 306 15.14 3.42 -20.28
C SER A 306 14.66 1.97 -20.16
N LYS A 307 15.47 1.07 -19.60
CA LYS A 307 15.10 -0.33 -19.34
C LYS A 307 13.87 -0.46 -18.42
N TYR A 308 13.73 0.41 -17.42
CA TYR A 308 12.66 0.30 -16.42
C TYR A 308 11.52 1.31 -16.61
N ARG A 309 11.72 2.28 -17.50
CA ARG A 309 10.82 3.42 -17.66
C ARG A 309 9.81 3.17 -18.78
N ILE A 310 8.53 3.32 -18.48
CA ILE A 310 7.48 3.48 -19.48
C ILE A 310 7.13 4.97 -19.62
N GLU A 311 6.70 5.36 -20.82
CA GLU A 311 6.29 6.73 -21.16
C GLU A 311 4.84 6.70 -21.65
N ILE A 312 4.01 7.60 -21.10
CA ILE A 312 2.59 7.64 -21.35
C ILE A 312 2.20 9.06 -21.73
N LYS A 313 1.70 9.26 -22.94
CA LYS A 313 1.04 10.52 -23.31
C LYS A 313 -0.39 10.47 -22.78
N LEU A 314 -0.63 11.20 -21.70
CA LEU A 314 -2.01 11.39 -21.21
C LEU A 314 -2.73 12.37 -22.12
N LEU A 315 -3.91 11.97 -22.56
CA LEU A 315 -4.83 12.79 -23.37
C LEU A 315 -5.90 13.40 -22.49
N SER A 316 -6.58 14.44 -22.99
CA SER A 316 -7.74 15.01 -22.31
C SER A 316 -8.77 13.91 -21.98
N GLY A 317 -9.22 13.84 -20.73
CA GLY A 317 -10.07 12.77 -20.19
C GLY A 317 -9.34 11.52 -19.71
N ASP A 318 -8.00 11.48 -19.74
CA ASP A 318 -7.24 10.41 -19.10
C ASP A 318 -7.06 10.71 -17.61
N LEU A 319 -7.35 9.73 -16.77
CA LEU A 319 -7.09 9.80 -15.34
C LEU A 319 -6.20 8.62 -14.94
N ILE A 320 -5.01 8.92 -14.43
CA ILE A 320 -4.10 7.91 -13.92
C ILE A 320 -4.11 7.89 -12.40
N MET A 321 -4.28 6.70 -11.83
CA MET A 321 -4.13 6.44 -10.39
C MET A 321 -2.85 5.65 -10.18
N MET A 322 -2.01 6.07 -9.22
CA MET A 322 -0.66 5.55 -8.98
C MET A 322 -0.46 5.22 -7.51
N ASP A 323 0.21 4.10 -7.25
CA ASP A 323 0.71 3.71 -5.93
C ASP A 323 2.07 4.37 -5.67
N ASN A 324 2.08 5.47 -4.94
CA ASN A 324 3.28 6.23 -4.60
C ASN A 324 4.20 5.50 -3.61
N TYR A 325 3.76 4.39 -3.01
CA TYR A 325 4.64 3.51 -2.24
C TYR A 325 5.53 2.65 -3.13
N ARG A 326 5.04 2.38 -4.33
CA ARG A 326 5.67 1.46 -5.27
C ARG A 326 6.32 2.15 -6.46
N LEU A 327 5.63 3.16 -7.03
CA LEU A 327 6.03 3.75 -8.30
C LEU A 327 6.79 5.06 -8.12
N LEU A 328 7.81 5.21 -8.93
CA LEU A 328 8.38 6.51 -9.20
C LEU A 328 7.71 7.07 -10.45
N HIS A 329 7.37 8.34 -10.41
CA HIS A 329 6.81 9.07 -11.53
C HIS A 329 7.65 10.27 -11.90
N GLY A 330 7.49 10.70 -13.13
CA GLY A 330 8.20 11.84 -13.68
C GLY A 330 7.52 12.35 -14.94
N ARG A 331 8.20 13.20 -15.67
CA ARG A 331 7.68 13.78 -16.92
C ARG A 331 8.82 14.13 -17.86
N THR A 332 8.65 13.89 -19.15
CA THR A 332 9.56 14.42 -20.18
C THR A 332 9.36 15.94 -20.30
N SER A 333 10.34 16.63 -20.88
CA SER A 333 10.18 18.04 -21.25
C SER A 333 9.03 18.23 -22.25
N PHE A 334 8.53 19.45 -22.34
CA PHE A 334 7.55 19.83 -23.35
C PHE A 334 7.79 21.26 -23.87
N ASN A 335 7.30 21.51 -25.07
CA ASN A 335 7.35 22.84 -25.67
C ASN A 335 6.23 23.71 -25.08
N ALA A 336 6.58 24.80 -24.41
CA ALA A 336 5.65 25.72 -23.73
C ALA A 336 5.17 26.87 -24.62
N ASN A 337 5.23 26.73 -25.93
CA ASN A 337 4.87 27.79 -26.90
C ASN A 337 3.34 27.89 -27.08
#